data_ec86a5ad4453755b189af1218c52b7fe
#
_entry.id   ec86a5ad4453755b189af1218c52b7fe
#
_cell.length_a   1.000
_cell.length_b   1.000
_cell.length_c   1.000
_cell.angle_alpha   90.00
_cell.angle_beta   90.00
_cell.angle_gamma   90.00
#
_symmetry.space_group_name_H-M   'P 1'
#
loop_
_entity.id
_entity.type
_entity.pdbx_description
1 polymer ?
#
loop_
_entity_poly.entity_id
_entity_poly.type
_entity_poly.pdbx_seq_one_letter_code
_entity_poly.pdbx_strand_id
1 'polypeptide(L)'
;MYLLSLDLSTKSSGWAVFNNGELIDYGCITASSTDLIKRIHKMTDEINSLVFNKYPINKIVAEEVRPEGGYGVGNQKTHKALMWLQAAMAIYTHDKYPEIETEYIYPSSWRATLGIKNGRGIKRQTLKEADIEFVKNKYRINVNDDVADAICIGLAQYTKQDDNEINWA
;
A
#
# COMPACT_ATOMS: atom_id res chain seq x y z
N MET A 1 -4.33 12.17 -13.28
CA MET A 1 -4.74 11.88 -11.88
C MET A 1 -3.55 11.28 -11.13
N TYR A 2 -3.14 11.93 -10.03
CA TYR A 2 -2.08 11.40 -9.16
C TYR A 2 -2.68 10.49 -8.09
N LEU A 3 -2.16 9.28 -8.02
CA LEU A 3 -2.55 8.25 -7.05
C LEU A 3 -1.36 7.91 -6.16
N LEU A 4 -1.57 7.90 -4.85
CA LEU A 4 -0.65 7.35 -3.86
C LEU A 4 -1.13 5.96 -3.45
N SER A 5 -0.28 4.96 -3.57
CA SER A 5 -0.53 3.62 -3.04
C SER A 5 0.36 3.31 -1.84
N LEU A 6 -0.18 2.61 -0.84
CA LEU A 6 0.46 2.37 0.45
C LEU A 6 0.33 0.90 0.88
N ASP A 7 1.46 0.29 1.19
CA ASP A 7 1.54 -0.89 2.06
C ASP A 7 1.96 -0.42 3.46
N LEU A 8 0.97 -0.25 4.35
CA LEU A 8 1.18 0.35 5.66
C LEU A 8 1.68 -0.66 6.69
N SER A 9 2.83 -0.38 7.27
CA SER A 9 3.36 -1.07 8.44
C SER A 9 4.03 -0.08 9.41
N THR A 10 3.96 -0.36 10.70
CA THR A 10 4.55 0.54 11.71
C THR A 10 6.08 0.47 11.80
N LYS A 11 6.70 -0.46 11.11
CA LYS A 11 8.17 -0.61 11.06
C LYS A 11 8.77 -0.32 9.71
N SER A 12 8.06 -0.70 8.65
CA SER A 12 8.52 -0.55 7.26
C SER A 12 7.31 -0.43 6.37
N SER A 13 7.02 0.77 5.87
CA SER A 13 5.89 1.06 4.98
C SER A 13 6.38 1.33 3.56
N GLY A 14 5.88 0.58 2.60
CA GLY A 14 6.07 0.87 1.18
C GLY A 14 5.09 1.93 0.69
N TRP A 15 5.55 2.76 -0.24
CA TRP A 15 4.71 3.72 -0.94
C TRP A 15 5.09 3.82 -2.41
N ALA A 16 4.11 4.12 -3.26
CA ALA A 16 4.34 4.43 -4.66
C ALA A 16 3.38 5.51 -5.16
N VAL A 17 3.87 6.37 -6.06
CA VAL A 17 3.09 7.42 -6.70
C VAL A 17 2.93 7.12 -8.17
N PHE A 18 1.70 7.19 -8.65
CA PHE A 18 1.36 7.04 -10.07
C PHE A 18 0.76 8.34 -10.61
N ASN A 19 1.03 8.62 -11.87
CA ASN A 19 0.31 9.65 -12.62
C ASN A 19 -0.29 9.04 -13.88
N ASN A 20 -1.63 9.00 -13.96
CA ASN A 20 -2.37 8.41 -15.08
C ASN A 20 -1.89 6.98 -15.45
N GLY A 21 -1.63 6.14 -14.44
CA GLY A 21 -1.18 4.76 -14.62
C GLY A 21 0.34 4.58 -14.77
N GLU A 22 1.10 5.65 -14.93
CA GLU A 22 2.56 5.62 -14.98
C GLU A 22 3.15 5.71 -13.58
N LEU A 23 4.07 4.81 -13.23
CA LEU A 23 4.83 4.84 -11.97
C LEU A 23 5.83 5.99 -12.01
N ILE A 24 5.67 6.99 -11.11
CA ILE A 24 6.46 8.21 -11.08
C ILE A 24 7.55 8.16 -10.00
N ASP A 25 7.19 7.69 -8.81
CA ASP A 25 8.10 7.63 -7.66
C ASP A 25 7.68 6.52 -6.70
N TYR A 26 8.62 6.02 -5.93
CA TYR A 26 8.36 4.97 -4.95
C TYR A 26 9.43 4.95 -3.87
N GLY A 27 9.12 4.36 -2.74
CA GLY A 27 10.09 4.23 -1.66
C GLY A 27 9.58 3.46 -0.46
N CYS A 28 10.43 3.39 0.54
CA CYS A 28 10.14 2.72 1.80
C CYS A 28 10.48 3.63 2.97
N ILE A 29 9.59 3.72 3.95
CA ILE A 29 9.81 4.43 5.21
C ILE A 29 10.03 3.39 6.30
N THR A 30 11.13 3.53 7.05
CA THR A 30 11.44 2.64 8.16
C THR A 30 11.44 3.36 9.50
N ALA A 31 10.95 2.72 10.56
CA ALA A 31 10.96 3.24 11.92
C ALA A 31 11.39 2.18 12.92
N SER A 32 12.42 2.50 13.73
CA SER A 32 13.07 1.59 14.68
C SER A 32 12.68 1.84 16.14
N SER A 33 11.88 2.88 16.46
CA SER A 33 11.46 3.16 17.84
C SER A 33 10.68 2.00 18.45
N THR A 34 10.89 1.72 19.74
CA THR A 34 10.07 0.78 20.52
C THR A 34 8.69 1.36 20.80
N ASP A 35 8.55 2.68 20.82
CA ASP A 35 7.29 3.40 21.02
C ASP A 35 6.46 3.38 19.73
N LEU A 36 5.25 2.82 19.82
CA LEU A 36 4.33 2.70 18.69
C LEU A 36 3.89 4.07 18.16
N ILE A 37 3.59 5.01 19.05
CA ILE A 37 3.12 6.36 18.65
C ILE A 37 4.22 7.11 17.89
N LYS A 38 5.46 7.01 18.35
CA LYS A 38 6.59 7.60 17.62
C LYS A 38 6.80 7.00 16.23
N ARG A 39 6.56 5.69 16.07
CA ARG A 39 6.62 5.06 14.75
C ARG A 39 5.49 5.56 13.84
N ILE A 40 4.25 5.61 14.36
CA ILE A 40 3.10 6.12 13.61
C ILE A 40 3.34 7.57 13.17
N HIS A 41 3.75 8.42 14.09
CA HIS A 41 4.07 9.83 13.80
C HIS A 41 5.14 9.94 12.69
N LYS A 42 6.22 9.15 12.81
CA LYS A 42 7.24 9.13 11.77
C LYS A 42 6.67 8.73 10.39
N MET A 43 5.80 7.70 10.33
CA MET A 43 5.20 7.27 9.06
C MET A 43 4.35 8.39 8.43
N THR A 44 3.51 9.07 9.21
CA THR A 44 2.68 10.17 8.71
C THR A 44 3.53 11.37 8.25
N ASP A 45 4.55 11.76 9.02
CA ASP A 45 5.42 12.89 8.69
C ASP A 45 6.26 12.64 7.43
N GLU A 46 6.81 11.43 7.30
CA GLU A 46 7.62 11.06 6.14
C GLU A 46 6.76 10.98 4.87
N ILE A 47 5.55 10.43 4.92
CA ILE A 47 4.61 10.46 3.79
C ILE A 47 4.29 11.90 3.40
N ASN A 48 4.04 12.78 4.37
CA ASN A 48 3.83 14.19 4.07
C ASN A 48 5.03 14.81 3.34
N SER A 49 6.22 14.58 3.86
CA SER A 49 7.45 15.20 3.33
C SER A 49 7.85 14.62 1.96
N LEU A 50 7.72 13.31 1.79
CA LEU A 50 8.17 12.61 0.59
C LEU A 50 7.15 12.66 -0.54
N VAL A 51 5.86 12.74 -0.21
CA VAL A 51 4.78 12.59 -1.19
C VAL A 51 3.91 13.84 -1.27
N PHE A 52 3.15 14.19 -0.23
CA PHE A 52 2.17 15.28 -0.32
C PHE A 52 2.80 16.64 -0.64
N ASN A 53 4.01 16.91 -0.14
CA ASN A 53 4.73 18.16 -0.47
C ASN A 53 5.29 18.19 -1.90
N LYS A 54 5.33 17.05 -2.61
CA LYS A 54 5.92 16.95 -3.96
C LYS A 54 4.89 16.74 -5.05
N TYR A 55 3.81 16.02 -4.76
CA TYR A 55 2.84 15.56 -5.74
C TYR A 55 1.43 15.99 -5.38
N PRO A 56 0.64 16.49 -6.35
CA PRO A 56 -0.77 16.85 -6.13
C PRO A 56 -1.64 15.58 -6.12
N ILE A 57 -1.56 14.82 -5.03
CA ILE A 57 -2.28 13.56 -4.87
C ILE A 57 -3.79 13.81 -4.91
N ASN A 58 -4.51 13.03 -5.72
CA ASN A 58 -5.96 13.08 -5.83
C ASN A 58 -6.65 11.90 -5.15
N LYS A 59 -5.96 10.75 -5.09
CA LYS A 59 -6.49 9.52 -4.52
C LYS A 59 -5.41 8.76 -3.76
N ILE A 60 -5.80 8.14 -2.64
CA ILE A 60 -4.98 7.19 -1.90
C ILE A 60 -5.61 5.80 -1.99
N VAL A 61 -4.79 4.78 -2.22
CA VAL A 61 -5.17 3.38 -2.11
C VAL A 61 -4.22 2.67 -1.16
N ALA A 62 -4.74 2.08 -0.11
CA ALA A 62 -3.94 1.36 0.87
C ALA A 62 -4.39 -0.09 1.01
N GLU A 63 -3.47 -0.97 1.45
CA GLU A 63 -3.85 -2.32 1.77
C GLU A 63 -4.77 -2.35 3.01
N GLU A 64 -5.89 -3.09 2.91
CA GLU A 64 -6.83 -3.26 4.02
C GLU A 64 -6.25 -4.15 5.11
N VAL A 65 -6.27 -3.64 6.35
CA VAL A 65 -5.78 -4.38 7.51
C VAL A 65 -6.75 -5.48 7.90
N ARG A 66 -6.31 -6.72 7.83
CA ARG A 66 -7.09 -7.90 8.27
C ARG A 66 -6.50 -8.55 9.51
N PRO A 67 -7.32 -9.14 10.38
CA PRO A 67 -6.82 -10.06 11.40
C PRO A 67 -6.21 -11.28 10.70
N GLU A 68 -4.88 -11.42 10.70
CA GLU A 68 -4.21 -12.60 10.16
C GLU A 68 -4.25 -13.76 11.16
N GLY A 69 -4.74 -14.91 10.71
CA GLY A 69 -4.49 -16.25 11.22
C GLY A 69 -4.64 -16.47 12.74
N GLY A 70 -5.86 -16.62 13.24
CA GLY A 70 -6.14 -17.13 14.59
C GLY A 70 -5.97 -16.10 15.72
N TYR A 71 -6.61 -16.37 16.84
CA TYR A 71 -6.65 -15.48 18.02
C TYR A 71 -5.38 -15.50 18.89
N GLY A 72 -4.19 -15.69 18.30
CA GLY A 72 -2.92 -15.62 19.04
C GLY A 72 -2.58 -14.18 19.50
N VAL A 73 -2.08 -14.02 20.73
CA VAL A 73 -1.76 -12.71 21.34
C VAL A 73 -0.78 -11.87 20.51
N GLY A 74 0.15 -12.51 19.80
CA GLY A 74 1.10 -11.83 18.91
C GLY A 74 0.43 -11.17 17.70
N ASN A 75 -0.54 -11.86 17.11
CA ASN A 75 -1.28 -11.36 15.95
C ASN A 75 -2.20 -10.19 16.34
N GLN A 76 -2.80 -10.22 17.52
CA GLN A 76 -3.64 -9.13 18.02
C GLN A 76 -2.87 -7.83 18.22
N LYS A 77 -1.63 -7.88 18.74
CA LYS A 77 -0.78 -6.70 18.93
C LYS A 77 -0.40 -6.08 17.58
N THR A 78 -0.03 -6.89 16.62
CA THR A 78 0.32 -6.44 15.27
C THR A 78 -0.90 -5.83 14.58
N HIS A 79 -2.02 -6.53 14.58
CA HIS A 79 -3.27 -6.04 14.01
C HIS A 79 -3.68 -4.69 14.61
N LYS A 80 -3.68 -4.57 15.95
CA LYS A 80 -3.98 -3.31 16.63
C LYS A 80 -3.04 -2.18 16.21
N ALA A 81 -1.75 -2.45 16.09
CA ALA A 81 -0.76 -1.45 15.68
C ALA A 81 -0.99 -0.97 14.24
N LEU A 82 -1.33 -1.89 13.32
CA LEU A 82 -1.66 -1.57 11.94
C LEU A 82 -2.96 -0.75 11.84
N MET A 83 -3.99 -1.14 12.59
CA MET A 83 -5.25 -0.37 12.65
C MET A 83 -5.03 1.06 13.15
N TRP A 84 -4.15 1.25 14.15
CA TRP A 84 -3.84 2.59 14.65
C TRP A 84 -3.09 3.42 13.60
N LEU A 85 -2.16 2.83 12.86
CA LEU A 85 -1.48 3.53 11.77
C LEU A 85 -2.45 3.89 10.65
N GLN A 86 -3.30 2.96 10.24
CA GLN A 86 -4.32 3.19 9.21
C GLN A 86 -5.27 4.32 9.62
N ALA A 87 -5.77 4.30 10.87
CA ALA A 87 -6.61 5.36 11.41
C ALA A 87 -5.88 6.72 11.48
N ALA A 88 -4.62 6.72 11.92
CA ALA A 88 -3.81 7.94 11.96
C ALA A 88 -3.60 8.54 10.57
N MET A 89 -3.31 7.73 9.56
CA MET A 89 -3.19 8.18 8.16
C MET A 89 -4.52 8.72 7.64
N ALA A 90 -5.65 8.05 7.91
CA ALA A 90 -6.97 8.49 7.47
C ALA A 90 -7.34 9.85 8.10
N ILE A 91 -7.14 10.01 9.42
CA ILE A 91 -7.40 11.27 10.13
C ILE A 91 -6.47 12.38 9.60
N TYR A 92 -5.18 12.09 9.48
CA TYR A 92 -4.20 13.06 8.96
C TYR A 92 -4.58 13.55 7.56
N THR A 93 -4.94 12.62 6.66
CA THR A 93 -5.35 12.95 5.30
C THR A 93 -6.64 13.77 5.30
N HIS A 94 -7.65 13.36 6.07
CA HIS A 94 -8.91 14.08 6.16
C HIS A 94 -8.73 15.52 6.66
N ASP A 95 -7.87 15.75 7.65
CA ASP A 95 -7.66 17.06 8.25
C ASP A 95 -6.85 17.99 7.35
N LYS A 96 -5.88 17.47 6.60
CA LYS A 96 -4.95 18.28 5.80
C LYS A 96 -5.33 18.37 4.33
N TYR A 97 -5.98 17.35 3.80
CA TYR A 97 -6.30 17.15 2.39
C TYR A 97 -7.70 16.54 2.23
N PRO A 98 -8.76 17.25 2.67
CA PRO A 98 -10.13 16.69 2.73
C PRO A 98 -10.71 16.31 1.37
N GLU A 99 -10.11 16.80 0.29
CA GLU A 99 -10.51 16.47 -1.09
C GLU A 99 -9.96 15.13 -1.58
N ILE A 100 -8.99 14.52 -0.87
CA ILE A 100 -8.38 13.25 -1.28
C ILE A 100 -9.27 12.08 -0.89
N GLU A 101 -9.71 11.33 -1.88
CA GLU A 101 -10.39 10.05 -1.67
C GLU A 101 -9.43 8.97 -1.18
N THR A 102 -9.80 8.22 -0.14
CA THR A 102 -9.03 7.07 0.33
C THR A 102 -9.82 5.78 0.16
N GLU A 103 -9.23 4.80 -0.52
CA GLU A 103 -9.78 3.45 -0.74
C GLU A 103 -8.88 2.41 -0.08
N TYR A 104 -9.50 1.34 0.46
CA TYR A 104 -8.79 0.20 1.03
C TYR A 104 -9.03 -1.04 0.18
N ILE A 105 -7.98 -1.78 -0.15
CA ILE A 105 -8.04 -2.95 -1.01
C ILE A 105 -7.41 -4.18 -0.35
N TYR A 106 -8.07 -5.33 -0.49
CA TYR A 106 -7.56 -6.56 0.07
C TYR A 106 -6.39 -7.16 -0.74
N PRO A 107 -5.39 -7.77 -0.06
CA PRO A 107 -4.26 -8.43 -0.74
C PRO A 107 -4.67 -9.43 -1.82
N SER A 108 -5.69 -10.23 -1.54
CA SER A 108 -6.21 -11.21 -2.53
C SER A 108 -6.81 -10.53 -3.76
N SER A 109 -7.40 -9.34 -3.60
CA SER A 109 -8.07 -8.65 -4.70
C SER A 109 -7.07 -8.01 -5.65
N TRP A 110 -6.08 -7.25 -5.15
CA TRP A 110 -5.11 -6.62 -6.05
C TRP A 110 -4.19 -7.65 -6.73
N ARG A 111 -3.80 -8.75 -6.03
CA ARG A 111 -3.05 -9.83 -6.67
C ARG A 111 -3.85 -10.52 -7.77
N ALA A 112 -5.14 -10.78 -7.54
CA ALA A 112 -6.01 -11.37 -8.56
C ALA A 112 -6.14 -10.47 -9.79
N THR A 113 -6.34 -9.16 -9.59
CA THR A 113 -6.42 -8.17 -10.68
C THR A 113 -5.15 -8.17 -11.55
N LEU A 114 -3.98 -8.32 -10.94
CA LEU A 114 -2.70 -8.34 -11.66
C LEU A 114 -2.31 -9.73 -12.21
N GLY A 115 -3.14 -10.76 -12.01
CA GLY A 115 -2.82 -12.13 -12.40
C GLY A 115 -1.68 -12.75 -11.57
N ILE A 116 -1.35 -12.17 -10.41
CA ILE A 116 -0.34 -12.73 -9.51
C ILE A 116 -0.95 -13.90 -8.76
N LYS A 117 -0.24 -15.04 -8.77
CA LYS A 117 -0.69 -16.26 -8.08
C LYS A 117 -0.94 -15.97 -6.61
N ASN A 118 -2.17 -16.15 -6.17
CA ASN A 118 -2.57 -16.03 -4.78
C ASN A 118 -3.55 -17.16 -4.43
N GLY A 119 -3.77 -17.40 -3.13
CA GLY A 119 -4.76 -18.38 -2.70
C GLY A 119 -4.44 -19.04 -1.36
N ARG A 120 -5.39 -19.84 -0.90
CA ARG A 120 -5.30 -20.53 0.39
C ARG A 120 -4.15 -21.55 0.37
N GLY A 121 -3.32 -21.52 1.41
CA GLY A 121 -2.19 -22.47 1.57
C GLY A 121 -0.88 -22.03 0.93
N ILE A 122 -0.83 -20.93 0.20
CA ILE A 122 0.44 -20.36 -0.29
C ILE A 122 1.15 -19.66 0.86
N LYS A 123 2.44 -19.96 1.04
CA LYS A 123 3.25 -19.34 2.07
C LYS A 123 3.42 -17.83 1.80
N ARG A 124 3.41 -17.01 2.86
CA ARG A 124 3.60 -15.55 2.76
C ARG A 124 4.87 -15.18 1.99
N GLN A 125 5.98 -15.90 2.24
CA GLN A 125 7.25 -15.66 1.55
C GLN A 125 7.12 -15.85 0.03
N THR A 126 6.42 -16.87 -0.43
CA THR A 126 6.19 -17.11 -1.85
C THR A 126 5.34 -16.03 -2.51
N LEU A 127 4.37 -15.47 -1.78
CA LEU A 127 3.59 -14.32 -2.27
C LEU A 127 4.47 -13.09 -2.45
N LYS A 128 5.29 -12.74 -1.46
CA LYS A 128 6.21 -11.62 -1.53
C LYS A 128 7.24 -11.75 -2.67
N GLU A 129 7.79 -12.93 -2.86
CA GLU A 129 8.69 -13.22 -3.99
C GLU A 129 7.99 -13.01 -5.34
N ALA A 130 6.73 -13.42 -5.45
CA ALA A 130 5.93 -13.22 -6.67
C ALA A 130 5.65 -11.73 -6.94
N ASP A 131 5.37 -10.95 -5.91
CA ASP A 131 5.13 -9.51 -6.03
C ASP A 131 6.40 -8.75 -6.47
N ILE A 132 7.56 -9.09 -5.88
CA ILE A 132 8.87 -8.55 -6.28
C ILE A 132 9.20 -8.92 -7.73
N GLU A 133 9.02 -10.19 -8.11
CA GLU A 133 9.29 -10.67 -9.47
C GLU A 133 8.38 -9.98 -10.49
N PHE A 134 7.10 -9.79 -10.16
CA PHE A 134 6.16 -9.06 -11.00
C PHE A 134 6.63 -7.63 -11.28
N VAL A 135 6.99 -6.89 -10.24
CA VAL A 135 7.48 -5.52 -10.35
C VAL A 135 8.79 -5.46 -11.15
N LYS A 136 9.73 -6.37 -10.87
CA LYS A 136 10.99 -6.47 -11.61
C LYS A 136 10.77 -6.72 -13.11
N ASN A 137 9.83 -7.60 -13.46
CA ASN A 137 9.53 -7.92 -14.85
C ASN A 137 8.86 -6.76 -15.58
N LYS A 138 7.93 -6.05 -14.90
CA LYS A 138 7.17 -4.95 -15.50
C LYS A 138 7.98 -3.65 -15.63
N TYR A 139 8.69 -3.26 -14.57
CA TYR A 139 9.35 -1.95 -14.49
C TYR A 139 10.88 -2.01 -14.62
N ARG A 140 11.48 -3.21 -14.61
CA ARG A 140 12.95 -3.43 -14.66
C ARG A 140 13.70 -2.80 -13.48
N ILE A 141 13.04 -2.71 -12.31
CA ILE A 141 13.59 -2.20 -11.06
C ILE A 141 13.72 -3.33 -10.03
N ASN A 142 14.66 -3.16 -9.09
CA ASN A 142 14.81 -4.06 -7.95
C ASN A 142 14.36 -3.32 -6.69
N VAL A 143 13.36 -3.85 -6.00
CA VAL A 143 12.77 -3.26 -4.80
C VAL A 143 12.62 -4.32 -3.70
N ASN A 144 12.42 -3.88 -2.46
CA ASN A 144 12.02 -4.78 -1.37
C ASN A 144 10.53 -5.14 -1.48
N ASP A 145 10.07 -6.04 -0.63
CA ASP A 145 8.70 -6.52 -0.60
C ASP A 145 7.66 -5.43 -0.30
N ASP A 146 7.92 -4.54 0.68
CA ASP A 146 7.00 -3.47 1.04
C ASP A 146 6.77 -2.49 -0.13
N VAL A 147 7.83 -2.16 -0.87
CA VAL A 147 7.73 -1.32 -2.07
C VAL A 147 7.05 -2.07 -3.22
N ALA A 148 7.34 -3.36 -3.39
CA ALA A 148 6.69 -4.17 -4.42
C ALA A 148 5.18 -4.26 -4.18
N ASP A 149 4.75 -4.50 -2.94
CA ASP A 149 3.34 -4.53 -2.56
C ASP A 149 2.67 -3.18 -2.84
N ALA A 150 3.30 -2.05 -2.45
CA ALA A 150 2.77 -0.71 -2.74
C ALA A 150 2.63 -0.44 -4.24
N ILE A 151 3.62 -0.81 -5.07
CA ILE A 151 3.54 -0.65 -6.52
C ILE A 151 2.41 -1.51 -7.11
N CYS A 152 2.28 -2.76 -6.68
CA CYS A 152 1.22 -3.66 -7.14
C CYS A 152 -0.18 -3.15 -6.75
N ILE A 153 -0.36 -2.63 -5.52
CA ILE A 153 -1.61 -2.02 -5.06
C ILE A 153 -2.03 -0.88 -5.98
N GLY A 154 -1.12 0.05 -6.28
CA GLY A 154 -1.41 1.19 -7.15
C GLY A 154 -1.71 0.78 -8.58
N LEU A 155 -0.93 -0.13 -9.15
CA LEU A 155 -1.15 -0.63 -10.51
C LEU A 155 -2.50 -1.32 -10.69
N ALA A 156 -2.94 -2.09 -9.69
CA ALA A 156 -4.22 -2.79 -9.73
C ALA A 156 -5.42 -1.84 -9.86
N GLN A 157 -5.31 -0.59 -9.42
CA GLN A 157 -6.38 0.41 -9.57
C GLN A 157 -6.58 0.82 -11.02
N TYR A 158 -5.51 0.94 -11.79
CA TYR A 158 -5.59 1.30 -13.21
C TYR A 158 -6.05 0.12 -14.06
N THR A 159 -5.61 -1.10 -13.77
CA THR A 159 -6.06 -2.31 -14.47
C THR A 159 -7.56 -2.55 -14.34
N LYS A 160 -8.15 -2.26 -13.17
CA LYS A 160 -9.61 -2.34 -12.99
C LYS A 160 -10.41 -1.31 -13.80
N GLN A 161 -9.85 -0.13 -14.03
CA GLN A 161 -10.52 0.93 -14.79
C GLN A 161 -10.60 0.57 -16.27
N ASP A 162 -9.54 0.03 -16.84
CA ASP A 162 -9.48 -0.41 -18.24
C ASP A 162 -10.52 -1.51 -18.54
N ASP A 163 -10.71 -2.49 -17.62
CA ASP A 163 -11.70 -3.55 -17.76
C ASP A 163 -13.16 -3.02 -17.71
N ASN A 164 -13.41 -1.94 -16.98
CA ASN A 164 -14.74 -1.34 -16.90
C ASN A 164 -15.09 -0.48 -18.13
N GLU A 165 -14.11 0.13 -18.78
CA GLU A 165 -14.33 0.93 -20.00
C GLU A 165 -14.60 0.04 -21.23
N ILE A 166 -14.04 -1.18 -21.28
CA ILE A 166 -14.22 -2.13 -22.39
C ILE A 166 -15.61 -2.77 -22.39
N ASN A 167 -16.31 -2.85 -21.25
CA ASN A 167 -17.61 -3.54 -21.13
C ASN A 167 -18.85 -2.69 -21.54
N TRP A 168 -18.70 -1.49 -22.06
CA TRP A 168 -19.82 -0.61 -22.51
C TRP A 168 -19.77 -0.21 -23.99
N ALA A 169 -19.00 -0.94 -24.82
CA ALA A 169 -18.94 -0.70 -26.26
C ALA A 169 -19.72 -1.76 -27.05
#